data_0ae3796e8061558d1c997e298f793898
#
_entry.id   0ae3796e8061558d1c997e298f793898
#
_cell.length_a   1.000
_cell.length_b   1.000
_cell.length_c   1.000
_cell.angle_alpha   90.00
_cell.angle_beta   90.00
_cell.angle_gamma   90.00
#
_symmetry.space_group_name_H-M   'P 1'
#
loop_
_entity.id
_entity.type
_entity.pdbx_description
1 polymer ?
#
loop_
_entity_poly.entity_id
_entity_poly.type
_entity_poly.pdbx_seq_one_letter_code
_entity_poly.pdbx_strand_id
1 'polypeptide(L)'
;MKFISTRGKSPAVTAAEAIRRGLAPDGGLYVPDELPVFSASELEALYALPYAELSAAVLERFLPGFSREELLDYTKKAYASFDDDAVVPLHALGDKLWTMELFHGPTCAFKDVALQILPYLLAASVRKCADDHTVAILVATSGDTGKAALEGFADVPGTKIAVFYPDGGVSDIQRAQMATQGGNNVLVLAVRGNFDDAQTGVKDIFADAALASELDRAGVVLSSANSINWGRLAPQIAYYFAAYAQLLRAGAIAPGERVDFSVPTGNFGDILAGYFAKRSGLPVGKLLCASNSNNVLTDFLRTGVYDKNRPFLRTMSPSKDILVSSNLERLLYLAAQDGERVSEWMRALRGEGKYAVGEELLRLLADEGFAAFFASEEETARVIRAVWEKKGYLADPHTAAGLSAAEQYRRESGEVRPTVALSTASPFKFAAAMLSSLGEDVPEDGFAALDALCAFAGTPIPAPLDALRAREERFKAVVNKDEMRESVKNWLVK
;
A
#
# COMPACT_ATOMS: atom_id res chain seq x y z
N MET A 1 8.41 -16.21 -17.73
CA MET A 1 8.65 -15.16 -16.71
C MET A 1 9.11 -15.80 -15.43
N LYS A 2 10.25 -15.39 -14.93
CA LYS A 2 10.85 -15.71 -13.62
C LYS A 2 10.92 -14.43 -12.79
N PHE A 3 11.28 -14.57 -11.52
CA PHE A 3 11.48 -13.43 -10.63
C PHE A 3 12.95 -13.34 -10.23
N ILE A 4 13.54 -12.19 -10.44
CA ILE A 4 14.95 -11.89 -10.17
C ILE A 4 15.07 -10.87 -9.05
N SER A 5 16.22 -10.88 -8.36
CA SER A 5 16.53 -9.88 -7.35
C SER A 5 16.98 -8.56 -7.98
N THR A 6 16.49 -7.44 -7.47
CA THR A 6 16.96 -6.10 -7.84
C THR A 6 18.46 -5.88 -7.58
N ARG A 7 19.11 -6.74 -6.80
CA ARG A 7 20.56 -6.68 -6.49
C ARG A 7 21.40 -7.69 -7.26
N GLY A 8 20.76 -8.55 -8.04
CA GLY A 8 21.41 -9.43 -9.03
C GLY A 8 22.26 -10.57 -8.49
N LYS A 9 22.29 -10.80 -7.16
CA LYS A 9 23.15 -11.83 -6.53
C LYS A 9 22.39 -13.08 -6.08
N SER A 10 21.08 -13.11 -6.27
CA SER A 10 20.23 -14.24 -5.93
C SER A 10 19.75 -14.96 -7.20
N PRO A 11 19.56 -16.29 -7.16
CA PRO A 11 19.03 -17.03 -8.30
C PRO A 11 17.59 -16.58 -8.61
N ALA A 12 17.22 -16.70 -9.89
CA ALA A 12 15.86 -16.45 -10.33
C ALA A 12 14.91 -17.54 -9.79
N VAL A 13 13.72 -17.11 -9.36
CA VAL A 13 12.72 -17.96 -8.69
C VAL A 13 11.37 -17.92 -9.41
N THR A 14 10.44 -18.77 -9.01
CA THR A 14 9.04 -18.73 -9.48
C THR A 14 8.26 -17.59 -8.78
N ALA A 15 7.08 -17.22 -9.31
CA ALA A 15 6.20 -16.27 -8.67
C ALA A 15 5.80 -16.73 -7.25
N ALA A 16 5.46 -18.00 -7.10
CA ALA A 16 5.12 -18.58 -5.80
C ALA A 16 6.27 -18.45 -4.80
N GLU A 17 7.49 -18.73 -5.24
CA GLU A 17 8.66 -18.65 -4.37
C GLU A 17 9.00 -17.20 -4.01
N ALA A 18 8.83 -16.24 -4.94
CA ALA A 18 9.00 -14.82 -4.68
C ALA A 18 8.00 -14.29 -3.63
N ILE A 19 6.73 -14.71 -3.71
CA ILE A 19 5.69 -14.37 -2.74
C ILE A 19 5.97 -15.02 -1.38
N ARG A 20 6.32 -16.31 -1.36
CA ARG A 20 6.62 -17.05 -0.14
C ARG A 20 7.80 -16.44 0.63
N ARG A 21 8.87 -16.08 -0.06
CA ARG A 21 10.07 -15.48 0.54
C ARG A 21 9.88 -14.01 0.90
N GLY A 22 9.13 -13.26 0.07
CA GLY A 22 8.95 -11.82 0.23
C GLY A 22 10.19 -10.98 -0.08
N LEU A 23 11.38 -11.45 0.28
CA LEU A 23 12.68 -10.79 0.10
C LEU A 23 13.69 -11.80 -0.45
N ALA A 24 14.57 -11.34 -1.34
CA ALA A 24 15.63 -12.17 -1.88
C ALA A 24 16.78 -12.35 -0.86
N PRO A 25 17.52 -13.48 -0.89
CA PRO A 25 18.62 -13.76 0.04
C PRO A 25 19.73 -12.69 0.07
N ASP A 26 19.96 -11.98 -1.03
CA ASP A 26 20.91 -10.85 -1.11
C ASP A 26 20.34 -9.53 -0.55
N GLY A 27 19.11 -9.57 0.00
CA GLY A 27 18.39 -8.42 0.52
C GLY A 27 17.74 -7.55 -0.55
N GLY A 28 17.77 -7.96 -1.82
CA GLY A 28 17.07 -7.29 -2.93
C GLY A 28 15.59 -7.65 -2.99
N LEU A 29 14.84 -6.89 -3.76
CA LEU A 29 13.41 -7.10 -3.97
C LEU A 29 13.19 -7.94 -5.23
N TYR A 30 12.16 -8.80 -5.20
CA TYR A 30 11.81 -9.57 -6.39
C TYR A 30 11.05 -8.71 -7.40
N VAL A 31 11.47 -8.79 -8.67
CA VAL A 31 10.80 -8.22 -9.84
C VAL A 31 10.69 -9.28 -10.94
N PRO A 32 9.69 -9.25 -11.81
CA PRO A 32 9.65 -10.12 -12.98
C PRO A 32 10.82 -9.78 -13.93
N ASP A 33 11.45 -10.80 -14.51
CA ASP A 33 12.52 -10.66 -15.52
C ASP A 33 12.01 -10.09 -16.83
N GLU A 34 10.72 -10.33 -17.13
CA GLU A 34 10.02 -9.79 -18.29
C GLU A 34 8.66 -9.25 -17.84
N LEU A 35 8.24 -8.10 -18.39
CA LEU A 35 6.93 -7.54 -18.11
C LEU A 35 5.91 -8.06 -19.13
N PRO A 36 4.74 -8.53 -18.68
CA PRO A 36 3.68 -8.93 -19.61
C PRO A 36 3.13 -7.68 -20.32
N VAL A 37 2.86 -7.81 -21.61
CA VAL A 37 2.22 -6.76 -22.41
C VAL A 37 0.87 -7.28 -22.88
N PHE A 38 -0.16 -6.47 -22.74
CA PHE A 38 -1.50 -6.75 -23.27
C PHE A 38 -1.63 -6.14 -24.67
N SER A 39 -2.16 -6.91 -25.60
CA SER A 39 -2.59 -6.41 -26.91
C SER A 39 -3.83 -5.52 -26.79
N ALA A 40 -4.14 -4.75 -27.83
CA ALA A 40 -5.32 -3.88 -27.82
C ALA A 40 -6.63 -4.69 -27.61
N SER A 41 -6.74 -5.87 -28.23
CA SER A 41 -7.91 -6.74 -28.05
C SER A 41 -8.01 -7.34 -26.65
N GLU A 42 -6.88 -7.66 -25.99
CA GLU A 42 -6.87 -8.11 -24.60
C GLU A 42 -7.27 -6.98 -23.64
N LEU A 43 -6.80 -5.76 -23.87
CA LEU A 43 -7.22 -4.58 -23.10
C LEU A 43 -8.72 -4.33 -23.22
N GLU A 44 -9.26 -4.37 -24.43
CA GLU A 44 -10.70 -4.20 -24.68
C GLU A 44 -11.52 -5.26 -23.95
N ALA A 45 -11.09 -6.53 -23.98
CA ALA A 45 -11.73 -7.60 -23.24
C ALA A 45 -11.66 -7.39 -21.71
N LEU A 46 -10.53 -6.90 -21.18
CA LEU A 46 -10.37 -6.58 -19.77
C LEU A 46 -11.33 -5.47 -19.32
N TYR A 47 -11.52 -4.42 -20.13
CA TYR A 47 -12.35 -3.29 -19.77
C TYR A 47 -13.85 -3.62 -19.62
N ALA A 48 -14.29 -4.75 -20.16
CA ALA A 48 -15.67 -5.22 -20.01
C ALA A 48 -15.93 -6.00 -18.72
N LEU A 49 -14.87 -6.44 -18.02
CA LEU A 49 -14.98 -7.32 -16.85
C LEU A 49 -15.34 -6.56 -15.57
N PRO A 50 -16.11 -7.19 -14.65
CA PRO A 50 -16.23 -6.72 -13.28
C PRO A 50 -14.88 -6.85 -12.55
N TYR A 51 -14.70 -6.09 -11.45
CA TYR A 51 -13.38 -5.92 -10.81
C TYR A 51 -12.68 -7.23 -10.43
N ALA A 52 -13.39 -8.18 -9.82
CA ALA A 52 -12.79 -9.45 -9.40
C ALA A 52 -12.25 -10.26 -10.60
N GLU A 53 -12.98 -10.27 -11.71
CA GLU A 53 -12.58 -10.96 -12.94
C GLU A 53 -11.44 -10.23 -13.66
N LEU A 54 -11.49 -8.90 -13.73
CA LEU A 54 -10.43 -8.06 -14.25
C LEU A 54 -9.14 -8.26 -13.43
N SER A 55 -9.24 -8.22 -12.11
CA SER A 55 -8.10 -8.42 -11.22
C SER A 55 -7.47 -9.79 -11.41
N ALA A 56 -8.28 -10.86 -11.49
CA ALA A 56 -7.79 -12.20 -11.77
C ALA A 56 -7.09 -12.30 -13.14
N ALA A 57 -7.61 -11.59 -14.17
CA ALA A 57 -7.00 -11.54 -15.51
C ALA A 57 -5.65 -10.85 -15.52
N VAL A 58 -5.54 -9.75 -14.83
CA VAL A 58 -4.27 -9.02 -14.69
C VAL A 58 -3.27 -9.87 -13.89
N LEU A 59 -3.70 -10.42 -12.75
CA LEU A 59 -2.84 -11.24 -11.89
C LEU A 59 -2.30 -12.49 -12.58
N GLU A 60 -3.08 -13.15 -13.45
CA GLU A 60 -2.64 -14.30 -14.23
C GLU A 60 -1.39 -13.99 -15.06
N ARG A 61 -1.29 -12.79 -15.60
CA ARG A 61 -0.13 -12.34 -16.39
C ARG A 61 1.10 -12.07 -15.51
N PHE A 62 0.90 -11.64 -14.27
CA PHE A 62 1.96 -11.28 -13.32
C PHE A 62 2.33 -12.40 -12.33
N LEU A 63 1.55 -13.48 -12.28
CA LEU A 63 1.73 -14.61 -11.37
C LEU A 63 1.75 -15.97 -12.11
N PRO A 64 2.74 -16.23 -12.98
CA PRO A 64 2.83 -17.50 -13.67
C PRO A 64 2.90 -18.66 -12.68
N GLY A 65 2.16 -19.73 -12.99
CA GLY A 65 2.02 -20.88 -12.11
C GLY A 65 0.79 -20.82 -11.18
N PHE A 66 0.04 -19.71 -11.19
CA PHE A 66 -1.32 -19.64 -10.64
C PHE A 66 -2.32 -19.75 -11.80
N SER A 67 -3.32 -20.60 -11.67
CA SER A 67 -4.35 -20.72 -12.70
C SER A 67 -5.36 -19.56 -12.62
N ARG A 68 -6.02 -19.28 -13.74
CA ARG A 68 -7.10 -18.28 -13.78
C ARG A 68 -8.22 -18.60 -12.79
N GLU A 69 -8.55 -19.87 -12.61
CA GLU A 69 -9.59 -20.32 -11.69
C GLU A 69 -9.20 -20.07 -10.23
N GLU A 70 -7.94 -20.40 -9.85
CA GLU A 70 -7.42 -20.11 -8.52
C GLU A 70 -7.48 -18.60 -8.24
N LEU A 71 -6.98 -17.78 -9.16
CA LEU A 71 -6.94 -16.33 -8.99
C LEU A 71 -8.34 -15.73 -8.92
N LEU A 72 -9.29 -16.24 -9.71
CA LEU A 72 -10.69 -15.79 -9.66
C LEU A 72 -11.35 -16.15 -8.34
N ASP A 73 -11.10 -17.35 -7.79
CA ASP A 73 -11.58 -17.73 -6.46
C ASP A 73 -11.01 -16.79 -5.38
N TYR A 74 -9.70 -16.49 -5.44
CA TYR A 74 -9.06 -15.61 -4.48
C TYR A 74 -9.55 -14.16 -4.56
N THR A 75 -9.71 -13.61 -5.76
CA THR A 75 -10.22 -12.24 -5.93
C THR A 75 -11.67 -12.11 -5.49
N LYS A 76 -12.53 -13.09 -5.78
CA LYS A 76 -13.92 -13.11 -5.32
C LYS A 76 -13.99 -13.14 -3.78
N LYS A 77 -13.19 -13.98 -3.13
CA LYS A 77 -13.13 -14.04 -1.66
C LYS A 77 -12.57 -12.75 -1.04
N ALA A 78 -11.50 -12.22 -1.63
CA ALA A 78 -10.83 -11.03 -1.13
C ALA A 78 -11.71 -9.77 -1.18
N TYR A 79 -12.52 -9.64 -2.22
CA TYR A 79 -13.31 -8.43 -2.46
C TYR A 79 -14.78 -8.55 -2.08
N ALA A 80 -15.20 -9.70 -1.54
CA ALA A 80 -16.58 -9.93 -1.11
C ALA A 80 -17.05 -9.02 0.06
N SER A 81 -16.12 -8.49 0.84
CA SER A 81 -16.37 -7.61 1.99
C SER A 81 -16.29 -6.12 1.66
N PHE A 82 -16.03 -5.76 0.41
CA PHE A 82 -16.04 -4.37 -0.02
C PHE A 82 -17.49 -3.89 -0.14
N ASP A 83 -17.74 -2.64 0.22
CA ASP A 83 -19.07 -2.05 0.28
C ASP A 83 -19.53 -1.39 -1.03
N ASP A 84 -18.69 -1.46 -2.10
CA ASP A 84 -19.03 -1.03 -3.44
C ASP A 84 -18.73 -2.14 -4.46
N ASP A 85 -19.67 -2.42 -5.36
CA ASP A 85 -19.54 -3.46 -6.39
C ASP A 85 -18.40 -3.21 -7.37
N ALA A 86 -18.03 -1.94 -7.59
CA ALA A 86 -16.86 -1.59 -8.39
C ALA A 86 -15.53 -1.81 -7.64
N VAL A 87 -15.56 -2.06 -6.33
CA VAL A 87 -14.43 -2.23 -5.41
C VAL A 87 -13.54 -0.99 -5.31
N VAL A 88 -13.30 -0.31 -6.43
CA VAL A 88 -12.49 0.92 -6.54
C VAL A 88 -13.23 1.94 -7.43
N PRO A 89 -14.39 2.46 -7.00
CA PRO A 89 -15.19 3.36 -7.81
C PRO A 89 -14.45 4.69 -8.10
N LEU A 90 -14.81 5.31 -9.22
CA LEU A 90 -14.38 6.65 -9.57
C LEU A 90 -15.43 7.69 -9.18
N HIS A 91 -14.99 8.72 -8.47
CA HIS A 91 -15.80 9.90 -8.19
C HIS A 91 -15.33 11.09 -9.03
N ALA A 92 -16.24 11.72 -9.79
CA ALA A 92 -15.90 12.84 -10.67
C ALA A 92 -15.85 14.16 -9.88
N LEU A 93 -14.72 14.85 -9.95
CA LEU A 93 -14.55 16.19 -9.37
C LEU A 93 -14.75 17.32 -10.40
N GLY A 94 -15.04 16.97 -11.67
CA GLY A 94 -15.10 17.93 -12.78
C GLY A 94 -13.73 18.32 -13.33
N ASP A 95 -13.72 19.12 -14.38
CA ASP A 95 -12.49 19.63 -15.00
C ASP A 95 -11.49 18.53 -15.42
N LYS A 96 -11.98 17.39 -15.91
CA LYS A 96 -11.19 16.19 -16.22
C LYS A 96 -10.39 15.65 -15.03
N LEU A 97 -10.94 15.76 -13.82
CA LEU A 97 -10.34 15.25 -12.58
C LEU A 97 -11.31 14.30 -11.90
N TRP A 98 -10.81 13.15 -11.50
CA TRP A 98 -11.52 12.12 -10.72
C TRP A 98 -10.69 11.72 -9.52
N THR A 99 -11.37 11.22 -8.47
CA THR A 99 -10.74 10.40 -7.44
C THR A 99 -11.08 8.93 -7.67
N MET A 100 -10.11 8.04 -7.47
CA MET A 100 -10.33 6.60 -7.38
C MET A 100 -10.38 6.22 -5.90
N GLU A 101 -11.55 5.84 -5.43
CA GLU A 101 -11.78 5.52 -4.02
C GLU A 101 -11.33 4.09 -3.71
N LEU A 102 -10.17 3.98 -3.05
CA LEU A 102 -9.55 2.71 -2.71
C LEU A 102 -9.86 2.25 -1.27
N PHE A 103 -10.84 2.85 -0.63
CA PHE A 103 -11.13 2.69 0.80
C PHE A 103 -12.45 1.98 1.12
N HIS A 104 -13.07 1.36 0.14
CA HIS A 104 -14.32 0.60 0.28
C HIS A 104 -14.15 -0.79 0.91
N GLY A 105 -12.93 -1.16 1.26
CA GLY A 105 -12.62 -2.40 1.96
C GLY A 105 -12.88 -2.34 3.47
N PRO A 106 -12.75 -3.50 4.15
CA PRO A 106 -13.15 -3.67 5.55
C PRO A 106 -12.35 -2.84 6.56
N THR A 107 -11.23 -2.24 6.17
CA THR A 107 -10.45 -1.38 7.06
C THR A 107 -10.43 0.08 6.61
N CYS A 108 -11.18 0.41 5.58
CA CYS A 108 -11.34 1.75 5.03
C CYS A 108 -10.02 2.39 4.57
N ALA A 109 -9.13 1.60 3.94
CA ALA A 109 -7.86 2.05 3.37
C ALA A 109 -7.46 1.21 2.14
N PHE A 110 -6.73 1.81 1.19
CA PHE A 110 -6.28 1.16 -0.05
C PHE A 110 -5.49 -0.14 0.16
N LYS A 111 -4.94 -0.30 1.35
CA LYS A 111 -4.18 -1.48 1.74
C LYS A 111 -5.02 -2.76 1.69
N ASP A 112 -6.34 -2.63 1.83
CA ASP A 112 -7.28 -3.74 1.73
C ASP A 112 -7.21 -4.42 0.37
N VAL A 113 -7.10 -3.65 -0.73
CA VAL A 113 -7.04 -4.22 -2.09
C VAL A 113 -5.97 -5.30 -2.23
N ALA A 114 -4.83 -5.10 -1.59
CA ALA A 114 -3.74 -6.08 -1.65
C ALA A 114 -3.72 -7.03 -0.45
N LEU A 115 -4.08 -6.58 0.75
CA LEU A 115 -3.97 -7.38 1.96
C LEU A 115 -5.14 -8.36 2.16
N GLN A 116 -6.29 -8.14 1.50
CA GLN A 116 -7.37 -9.13 1.52
C GLN A 116 -7.07 -10.34 0.60
N ILE A 117 -6.31 -10.16 -0.48
CA ILE A 117 -5.93 -11.28 -1.37
C ILE A 117 -4.60 -11.95 -1.01
N LEU A 118 -3.66 -11.21 -0.39
CA LEU A 118 -2.32 -11.72 -0.06
C LEU A 118 -2.33 -13.05 0.72
N PRO A 119 -3.21 -13.28 1.71
CA PRO A 119 -3.22 -14.53 2.46
C PRO A 119 -3.48 -15.76 1.58
N TYR A 120 -4.39 -15.64 0.61
CA TYR A 120 -4.69 -16.71 -0.34
C TYR A 120 -3.51 -16.99 -1.28
N LEU A 121 -2.90 -15.91 -1.80
CA LEU A 121 -1.69 -16.04 -2.63
C LEU A 121 -0.54 -16.65 -1.86
N LEU A 122 -0.35 -16.28 -0.60
CA LEU A 122 0.73 -16.77 0.24
C LEU A 122 0.54 -18.25 0.60
N ALA A 123 -0.66 -18.63 1.06
CA ALA A 123 -0.98 -20.02 1.36
C ALA A 123 -0.86 -20.92 0.13
N ALA A 124 -1.30 -20.44 -1.05
CA ALA A 124 -1.11 -21.17 -2.30
C ALA A 124 0.38 -21.24 -2.69
N SER A 125 1.15 -20.19 -2.46
CA SER A 125 2.59 -20.16 -2.75
C SER A 125 3.36 -21.20 -1.94
N VAL A 126 3.03 -21.36 -0.68
CA VAL A 126 3.62 -22.39 0.20
C VAL A 126 3.34 -23.79 -0.40
N ARG A 127 2.08 -24.10 -0.68
CA ARG A 127 1.71 -25.40 -1.31
C ARG A 127 2.41 -25.63 -2.67
N LYS A 128 2.52 -24.59 -3.52
CA LYS A 128 3.20 -24.67 -4.83
C LYS A 128 4.72 -24.86 -4.70
N CYS A 129 5.30 -24.49 -3.57
CA CYS A 129 6.70 -24.78 -3.22
C CYS A 129 6.92 -26.15 -2.54
N ALA A 130 5.89 -26.99 -2.52
CA ALA A 130 5.90 -28.28 -1.81
C ALA A 130 6.30 -28.17 -0.34
N ASP A 131 5.75 -27.14 0.34
CA ASP A 131 6.02 -26.80 1.71
C ASP A 131 4.68 -26.87 2.49
N ASP A 132 4.66 -27.60 3.58
CA ASP A 132 3.45 -27.83 4.41
C ASP A 132 3.43 -26.95 5.68
N HIS A 133 4.38 -26.01 5.81
CA HIS A 133 4.44 -25.13 6.97
C HIS A 133 3.27 -24.14 7.01
N THR A 134 2.82 -23.86 8.24
CA THR A 134 1.99 -22.70 8.51
C THR A 134 2.83 -21.43 8.38
N VAL A 135 2.35 -20.46 7.63
CA VAL A 135 3.04 -19.17 7.47
C VAL A 135 2.63 -18.22 8.60
N ALA A 136 3.58 -17.81 9.41
CA ALA A 136 3.36 -16.81 10.44
C ALA A 136 3.85 -15.44 9.98
N ILE A 137 2.93 -14.49 9.90
CA ILE A 137 3.21 -13.10 9.53
C ILE A 137 3.45 -12.28 10.78
N LEU A 138 4.57 -11.56 10.82
CA LEU A 138 4.86 -10.58 11.86
C LEU A 138 4.85 -9.17 11.27
N VAL A 139 4.11 -8.26 11.90
CA VAL A 139 3.97 -6.88 11.45
C VAL A 139 4.16 -5.92 12.63
N ALA A 140 5.12 -5.01 12.52
CA ALA A 140 5.09 -3.78 13.29
C ALA A 140 4.34 -2.70 12.52
N THR A 141 3.45 -1.98 13.17
CA THR A 141 2.58 -1.00 12.51
C THR A 141 2.42 0.29 13.30
N SER A 142 2.25 1.39 12.58
CA SER A 142 1.76 2.66 13.11
C SER A 142 0.25 2.86 12.89
N GLY A 143 -0.50 1.78 12.52
CA GLY A 143 -1.96 1.81 12.36
C GLY A 143 -2.46 0.97 11.17
N ASP A 144 -2.73 1.59 10.05
CA ASP A 144 -3.49 1.02 8.91
C ASP A 144 -2.95 -0.30 8.35
N THR A 145 -1.63 -0.45 8.21
CA THR A 145 -1.05 -1.68 7.62
C THR A 145 -1.30 -2.89 8.50
N GLY A 146 -1.13 -2.73 9.82
CA GLY A 146 -1.38 -3.81 10.77
C GLY A 146 -2.85 -4.22 10.76
N LYS A 147 -3.76 -3.25 10.81
CA LYS A 147 -5.20 -3.54 10.76
C LYS A 147 -5.61 -4.24 9.46
N ALA A 148 -5.19 -3.74 8.31
CA ALA A 148 -5.55 -4.36 7.03
C ALA A 148 -4.97 -5.78 6.89
N ALA A 149 -3.77 -6.02 7.43
CA ALA A 149 -3.19 -7.36 7.48
C ALA A 149 -3.96 -8.28 8.43
N LEU A 150 -4.30 -7.82 9.64
CA LEU A 150 -5.13 -8.60 10.58
C LEU A 150 -6.45 -9.03 9.94
N GLU A 151 -7.14 -8.13 9.28
CA GLU A 151 -8.42 -8.42 8.64
C GLU A 151 -8.26 -9.46 7.52
N GLY A 152 -7.28 -9.27 6.64
CA GLY A 152 -7.07 -10.17 5.51
C GLY A 152 -6.64 -11.58 5.94
N PHE A 153 -5.82 -11.71 6.98
CA PHE A 153 -5.31 -13.00 7.45
C PHE A 153 -6.25 -13.70 8.43
N ALA A 154 -7.28 -13.02 8.97
CA ALA A 154 -8.20 -13.61 9.94
C ALA A 154 -8.84 -14.89 9.41
N ASP A 155 -8.64 -15.99 10.14
CA ASP A 155 -9.18 -17.33 9.85
C ASP A 155 -8.83 -17.91 8.46
N VAL A 156 -7.80 -17.37 7.77
CA VAL A 156 -7.30 -17.98 6.54
C VAL A 156 -6.45 -19.22 6.86
N PRO A 157 -6.85 -20.41 6.37
CA PRO A 157 -6.14 -21.66 6.66
C PRO A 157 -4.67 -21.64 6.23
N GLY A 158 -3.80 -22.22 7.06
CA GLY A 158 -2.35 -22.28 6.81
C GLY A 158 -1.62 -20.99 7.11
N THR A 159 -2.29 -20.00 7.72
CA THR A 159 -1.67 -18.73 8.11
C THR A 159 -1.88 -18.40 9.58
N LYS A 160 -0.95 -17.66 10.17
CA LYS A 160 -1.07 -16.98 11.46
C LYS A 160 -0.54 -15.57 11.33
N ILE A 161 -1.06 -14.61 12.11
CA ILE A 161 -0.57 -13.23 12.08
C ILE A 161 -0.43 -12.65 13.48
N ALA A 162 0.73 -12.05 13.76
CA ALA A 162 0.97 -11.26 14.97
C ALA A 162 1.30 -9.80 14.58
N VAL A 163 0.58 -8.87 15.21
CA VAL A 163 0.74 -7.43 14.97
C VAL A 163 1.17 -6.75 16.25
N PHE A 164 2.19 -5.91 16.13
CA PHE A 164 2.75 -5.09 17.19
C PHE A 164 2.55 -3.61 16.87
N TYR A 165 2.03 -2.85 17.82
CA TYR A 165 1.88 -1.41 17.68
C TYR A 165 2.37 -0.69 18.95
N PRO A 166 2.89 0.56 18.84
CA PRO A 166 3.36 1.28 20.02
C PRO A 166 2.19 1.66 20.92
N ASP A 167 2.32 1.38 22.21
CA ASP A 167 1.34 1.78 23.22
C ASP A 167 1.22 3.31 23.28
N GLY A 168 0.02 3.84 23.08
CA GLY A 168 -0.23 5.28 22.95
C GLY A 168 0.30 5.92 21.65
N GLY A 169 0.80 5.13 20.67
CA GLY A 169 1.39 5.62 19.43
C GLY A 169 0.49 5.53 18.19
N VAL A 170 -0.77 5.16 18.33
CA VAL A 170 -1.79 5.08 17.27
C VAL A 170 -3.04 5.83 17.69
N SER A 171 -3.91 6.24 16.74
CA SER A 171 -5.17 6.89 17.07
C SER A 171 -6.14 5.94 17.78
N ASP A 172 -7.12 6.47 18.52
CA ASP A 172 -8.15 5.67 19.21
C ASP A 172 -8.89 4.74 18.25
N ILE A 173 -9.23 5.22 17.08
CA ILE A 173 -9.89 4.42 16.03
C ILE A 173 -8.98 3.29 15.54
N GLN A 174 -7.70 3.56 15.28
CA GLN A 174 -6.75 2.54 14.86
C GLN A 174 -6.48 1.51 15.96
N ARG A 175 -6.38 1.97 17.23
CA ARG A 175 -6.27 1.08 18.39
C ARG A 175 -7.50 0.18 18.51
N ALA A 176 -8.69 0.75 18.44
CA ALA A 176 -9.94 0.00 18.50
C ALA A 176 -10.02 -1.01 17.36
N GLN A 177 -9.68 -0.63 16.12
CA GLN A 177 -9.64 -1.53 14.97
C GLN A 177 -8.74 -2.76 15.21
N MET A 178 -7.61 -2.62 15.89
CA MET A 178 -6.68 -3.72 16.17
C MET A 178 -7.09 -4.50 17.43
N ALA A 179 -7.42 -3.81 18.52
CA ALA A 179 -7.76 -4.43 19.80
C ALA A 179 -9.05 -5.28 19.75
N THR A 180 -9.97 -4.96 18.85
CA THR A 180 -11.24 -5.67 18.66
C THR A 180 -11.19 -6.72 17.54
N GLN A 181 -10.02 -6.98 16.94
CA GLN A 181 -9.87 -7.91 15.81
C GLN A 181 -10.38 -9.31 16.13
N GLY A 182 -11.23 -9.87 15.25
CA GLY A 182 -11.67 -11.27 15.27
C GLY A 182 -10.63 -12.22 14.68
N GLY A 183 -10.97 -13.51 14.68
CA GLY A 183 -10.14 -14.59 14.13
C GLY A 183 -9.40 -15.38 15.20
N ASN A 184 -9.18 -16.69 14.92
CA ASN A 184 -8.51 -17.61 15.84
C ASN A 184 -7.00 -17.70 15.63
N ASN A 185 -6.54 -17.22 14.47
CA ASN A 185 -5.15 -17.24 14.01
C ASN A 185 -4.46 -15.87 14.12
N VAL A 186 -5.00 -14.96 14.93
CA VAL A 186 -4.49 -13.59 15.08
C VAL A 186 -3.97 -13.35 16.50
N LEU A 187 -2.90 -12.55 16.63
CA LEU A 187 -2.36 -12.02 17.87
C LEU A 187 -2.10 -10.52 17.71
N VAL A 188 -2.51 -9.72 18.68
CA VAL A 188 -2.24 -8.28 18.72
C VAL A 188 -1.63 -7.93 20.07
N LEU A 189 -0.50 -7.21 20.03
CA LEU A 189 0.23 -6.78 21.22
C LEU A 189 0.61 -5.31 21.11
N ALA A 190 0.26 -4.53 22.13
CA ALA A 190 0.81 -3.20 22.32
C ALA A 190 2.24 -3.34 22.88
N VAL A 191 3.15 -2.49 22.43
CA VAL A 191 4.57 -2.49 22.84
C VAL A 191 4.88 -1.18 23.55
N ARG A 192 5.43 -1.25 24.78
CA ARG A 192 5.93 -0.05 25.46
C ARG A 192 7.11 0.52 24.70
N GLY A 193 6.97 1.78 24.28
CA GLY A 193 7.96 2.47 23.47
C GLY A 193 7.33 3.14 22.23
N ASN A 194 8.13 3.35 21.22
CA ASN A 194 7.70 3.97 19.96
C ASN A 194 7.62 2.95 18.81
N PHE A 195 7.28 3.42 17.62
CA PHE A 195 7.18 2.56 16.43
C PHE A 195 8.52 1.88 16.07
N ASP A 196 9.64 2.57 16.28
CA ASP A 196 10.98 2.01 15.98
C ASP A 196 11.33 0.87 16.94
N ASP A 197 10.86 0.91 18.20
CA ASP A 197 11.01 -0.18 19.16
C ASP A 197 10.25 -1.42 18.71
N ALA A 198 8.98 -1.27 18.32
CA ALA A 198 8.18 -2.36 17.80
C ALA A 198 8.78 -2.95 16.50
N GLN A 199 9.23 -2.08 15.59
CA GLN A 199 9.85 -2.50 14.33
C GLN A 199 11.18 -3.22 14.56
N THR A 200 11.99 -2.73 15.50
CA THR A 200 13.26 -3.39 15.86
C THR A 200 13.02 -4.75 16.48
N GLY A 201 12.05 -4.86 17.41
CA GLY A 201 11.67 -6.14 17.99
C GLY A 201 11.25 -7.18 16.95
N VAL A 202 10.46 -6.78 15.95
CA VAL A 202 10.10 -7.66 14.83
C VAL A 202 11.33 -8.05 14.00
N LYS A 203 12.25 -7.13 13.71
CA LYS A 203 13.50 -7.44 12.99
C LYS A 203 14.39 -8.40 13.77
N ASP A 204 14.48 -8.22 15.07
CA ASP A 204 15.26 -9.09 15.96
C ASP A 204 14.70 -10.53 15.97
N ILE A 205 13.37 -10.68 15.95
CA ILE A 205 12.69 -11.97 15.83
C ILE A 205 13.02 -12.63 14.48
N PHE A 206 12.98 -11.90 13.38
CA PHE A 206 13.34 -12.42 12.04
C PHE A 206 14.82 -12.82 11.94
N ALA A 207 15.70 -12.16 12.68
CA ALA A 207 17.14 -12.43 12.68
C ALA A 207 17.54 -13.59 13.63
N ASP A 208 16.64 -14.06 14.50
CA ASP A 208 16.91 -15.12 15.47
C ASP A 208 16.90 -16.51 14.82
N ALA A 209 18.07 -17.01 14.45
CA ALA A 209 18.24 -18.33 13.84
C ALA A 209 17.83 -19.48 14.76
N ALA A 210 17.97 -19.33 16.10
CA ALA A 210 17.55 -20.35 17.05
C ALA A 210 16.02 -20.46 17.08
N LEU A 211 15.32 -19.33 17.15
CA LEU A 211 13.87 -19.30 17.06
C LEU A 211 13.37 -19.82 15.71
N ALA A 212 13.99 -19.41 14.60
CA ALA A 212 13.64 -19.90 13.27
C ALA A 212 13.71 -21.43 13.19
N SER A 213 14.76 -22.04 13.76
CA SER A 213 14.91 -23.50 13.83
C SER A 213 13.89 -24.19 14.76
N GLU A 214 13.47 -23.52 15.84
CA GLU A 214 12.40 -24.04 16.72
C GLU A 214 11.04 -24.01 16.01
N LEU A 215 10.74 -22.92 15.32
CA LEU A 215 9.50 -22.76 14.56
C LEU A 215 9.42 -23.74 13.38
N ASP A 216 10.52 -23.93 12.64
CA ASP A 216 10.63 -24.90 11.55
C ASP A 216 10.26 -26.30 12.02
N ARG A 217 10.81 -26.75 13.18
CA ARG A 217 10.46 -28.04 13.79
C ARG A 217 8.99 -28.14 14.23
N ALA A 218 8.36 -27.00 14.50
CA ALA A 218 6.93 -26.93 14.83
C ALA A 218 6.06 -26.78 13.56
N GLY A 219 6.62 -26.86 12.35
CA GLY A 219 5.90 -26.70 11.10
C GLY A 219 5.46 -25.25 10.84
N VAL A 220 6.21 -24.26 11.31
CA VAL A 220 5.90 -22.84 11.15
C VAL A 220 7.08 -22.12 10.49
N VAL A 221 6.81 -21.29 9.49
CA VAL A 221 7.79 -20.41 8.84
C VAL A 221 7.37 -18.95 8.96
N LEU A 222 8.33 -18.09 9.31
CA LEU A 222 8.08 -16.65 9.36
C LEU A 222 8.08 -16.04 7.96
N SER A 223 7.15 -15.13 7.71
CA SER A 223 7.09 -14.33 6.49
C SER A 223 6.58 -12.91 6.80
N SER A 224 6.60 -12.04 5.80
CA SER A 224 6.24 -10.64 5.95
C SER A 224 5.14 -10.23 4.96
N ALA A 225 4.13 -9.51 5.46
CA ALA A 225 3.12 -8.86 4.65
C ALA A 225 3.48 -7.39 4.29
N ASN A 226 4.75 -7.02 4.40
CA ASN A 226 5.21 -5.67 4.08
C ASN A 226 5.03 -5.34 2.58
N SER A 227 5.05 -4.04 2.25
CA SER A 227 4.89 -3.55 0.87
C SER A 227 5.94 -4.06 -0.13
N ILE A 228 7.05 -4.62 0.38
CA ILE A 228 8.11 -5.23 -0.44
C ILE A 228 7.74 -6.59 -1.01
N ASN A 229 6.76 -7.31 -0.43
CA ASN A 229 6.32 -8.60 -0.95
C ASN A 229 5.63 -8.40 -2.31
N TRP A 230 6.03 -9.22 -3.31
CA TRP A 230 5.43 -9.17 -4.65
C TRP A 230 3.93 -9.46 -4.63
N GLY A 231 3.48 -10.40 -3.81
CA GLY A 231 2.07 -10.72 -3.64
C GLY A 231 1.23 -9.56 -3.07
N ARG A 232 1.89 -8.53 -2.51
CA ARG A 232 1.25 -7.30 -2.09
C ARG A 232 1.29 -6.20 -3.17
N LEU A 233 2.30 -6.19 -4.02
CA LEU A 233 2.41 -5.22 -5.10
C LEU A 233 1.51 -5.59 -6.28
N ALA A 234 1.55 -6.83 -6.73
CA ALA A 234 0.87 -7.27 -7.95
C ALA A 234 -0.64 -6.99 -7.97
N PRO A 235 -1.42 -7.20 -6.89
CA PRO A 235 -2.86 -6.89 -6.89
C PRO A 235 -3.17 -5.41 -7.15
N GLN A 236 -2.25 -4.52 -6.80
CA GLN A 236 -2.44 -3.08 -7.00
C GLN A 236 -2.36 -2.67 -8.48
N ILE A 237 -1.80 -3.50 -9.35
CA ILE A 237 -1.74 -3.22 -10.78
C ILE A 237 -3.16 -3.19 -11.38
N ALA A 238 -4.05 -4.05 -10.88
CA ALA A 238 -5.40 -4.23 -11.42
C ALA A 238 -6.28 -2.96 -11.33
N TYR A 239 -6.17 -2.18 -10.26
CA TYR A 239 -7.04 -1.03 -10.11
C TYR A 239 -6.73 0.12 -11.09
N TYR A 240 -5.54 0.20 -11.65
CA TYR A 240 -5.24 1.14 -12.74
C TYR A 240 -5.99 0.78 -14.02
N PHE A 241 -6.06 -0.52 -14.35
CA PHE A 241 -6.89 -1.01 -15.46
C PHE A 241 -8.37 -0.77 -15.20
N ALA A 242 -8.83 -1.00 -13.95
CA ALA A 242 -10.22 -0.77 -13.57
C ALA A 242 -10.62 0.71 -13.66
N ALA A 243 -9.75 1.64 -13.23
CA ALA A 243 -9.99 3.07 -13.36
C ALA A 243 -10.12 3.48 -14.83
N TYR A 244 -9.21 3.01 -15.68
CA TYR A 244 -9.26 3.28 -17.11
C TYR A 244 -10.54 2.74 -17.75
N ALA A 245 -10.93 1.51 -17.41
CA ALA A 245 -12.17 0.88 -17.86
C ALA A 245 -13.42 1.68 -17.45
N GLN A 246 -13.46 2.19 -16.23
CA GLN A 246 -14.57 3.02 -15.73
C GLN A 246 -14.66 4.35 -16.51
N LEU A 247 -13.54 5.02 -16.79
CA LEU A 247 -13.51 6.24 -17.59
C LEU A 247 -14.02 5.99 -19.01
N LEU A 248 -13.64 4.88 -19.64
CA LEU A 248 -14.14 4.48 -20.96
C LEU A 248 -15.66 4.24 -20.94
N ARG A 249 -16.15 3.46 -19.98
CA ARG A 249 -17.58 3.18 -19.84
C ARG A 249 -18.43 4.42 -19.57
N ALA A 250 -17.87 5.39 -18.85
CA ALA A 250 -18.50 6.69 -18.63
C ALA A 250 -18.43 7.63 -19.83
N GLY A 251 -17.75 7.25 -20.92
CA GLY A 251 -17.51 8.14 -22.07
C GLY A 251 -16.65 9.36 -21.75
N ALA A 252 -15.90 9.29 -20.65
CA ALA A 252 -15.05 10.38 -20.16
C ALA A 252 -13.73 10.50 -20.94
N ILE A 253 -13.30 9.40 -21.56
CA ILE A 253 -12.12 9.32 -22.43
C ILE A 253 -12.43 8.49 -23.68
N ALA A 254 -11.65 8.71 -24.75
CA ALA A 254 -11.65 7.85 -25.92
C ALA A 254 -10.68 6.67 -25.75
N PRO A 255 -10.90 5.52 -26.45
CA PRO A 255 -9.94 4.42 -26.47
C PRO A 255 -8.53 4.88 -26.87
N GLY A 256 -7.52 4.56 -26.07
CA GLY A 256 -6.13 4.97 -26.28
C GLY A 256 -5.78 6.36 -25.77
N GLU A 257 -6.75 7.15 -25.30
CA GLU A 257 -6.48 8.44 -24.67
C GLU A 257 -5.69 8.24 -23.38
N ARG A 258 -4.61 9.01 -23.20
CA ARG A 258 -3.75 8.89 -22.02
C ARG A 258 -4.37 9.52 -20.79
N VAL A 259 -4.31 8.80 -19.67
CA VAL A 259 -4.77 9.23 -18.35
C VAL A 259 -3.59 9.42 -17.43
N ASP A 260 -3.52 10.57 -16.76
CA ASP A 260 -2.54 10.83 -15.71
C ASP A 260 -3.05 10.30 -14.38
N PHE A 261 -2.14 9.75 -13.55
CA PHE A 261 -2.49 9.29 -12.20
C PHE A 261 -1.70 10.07 -11.16
N SER A 262 -2.39 10.68 -10.22
CA SER A 262 -1.78 11.36 -9.07
C SER A 262 -1.86 10.45 -7.85
N VAL A 263 -0.70 10.05 -7.33
CA VAL A 263 -0.58 8.99 -6.35
C VAL A 263 0.05 9.50 -5.07
N PRO A 264 -0.71 9.56 -3.96
CA PRO A 264 -0.14 9.81 -2.64
C PRO A 264 0.89 8.74 -2.32
N THR A 265 2.17 9.10 -2.25
CA THR A 265 3.26 8.14 -2.29
C THR A 265 4.09 8.14 -1.00
N GLY A 266 4.22 6.97 -0.38
CA GLY A 266 5.15 6.68 0.72
C GLY A 266 6.15 5.59 0.28
N ASN A 267 5.83 4.31 0.54
CA ASN A 267 6.69 3.17 0.21
C ASN A 267 6.78 2.83 -1.29
N PHE A 268 6.29 3.68 -2.16
CA PHE A 268 6.38 3.59 -3.63
C PHE A 268 5.67 2.37 -4.27
N GLY A 269 4.98 1.54 -3.51
CA GLY A 269 4.31 0.33 -4.04
C GLY A 269 3.16 0.67 -4.97
N ASP A 270 2.33 1.61 -4.57
CA ASP A 270 1.15 2.07 -5.26
C ASP A 270 1.49 2.68 -6.64
N ILE A 271 2.30 3.73 -6.67
CA ILE A 271 2.71 4.38 -7.93
C ILE A 271 3.51 3.44 -8.84
N LEU A 272 4.29 2.52 -8.27
CA LEU A 272 5.02 1.49 -9.02
C LEU A 272 4.06 0.50 -9.69
N ALA A 273 2.94 0.16 -9.06
CA ALA A 273 1.89 -0.63 -9.68
C ALA A 273 1.30 0.07 -10.92
N GLY A 274 1.11 1.40 -10.86
CA GLY A 274 0.76 2.22 -12.02
C GLY A 274 1.82 2.19 -13.13
N TYR A 275 3.08 2.18 -12.75
CA TYR A 275 4.17 2.02 -13.71
C TYR A 275 4.16 0.64 -14.39
N PHE A 276 3.91 -0.44 -13.62
CA PHE A 276 3.72 -1.77 -14.21
C PHE A 276 2.53 -1.80 -15.17
N ALA A 277 1.39 -1.20 -14.81
CA ALA A 277 0.24 -1.10 -15.70
C ALA A 277 0.59 -0.37 -17.01
N LYS A 278 1.31 0.76 -16.93
CA LYS A 278 1.82 1.50 -18.09
C LYS A 278 2.71 0.66 -18.99
N ARG A 279 3.69 -0.01 -18.40
CA ARG A 279 4.64 -0.87 -19.13
C ARG A 279 3.96 -2.12 -19.73
N SER A 280 2.79 -2.47 -19.20
CA SER A 280 1.94 -3.56 -19.73
C SER A 280 0.95 -3.11 -20.80
N GLY A 281 1.02 -1.86 -21.26
CA GLY A 281 0.24 -1.35 -22.38
C GLY A 281 -0.98 -0.50 -22.01
N LEU A 282 -1.26 -0.27 -20.71
CA LEU A 282 -2.31 0.67 -20.32
C LEU A 282 -1.91 2.11 -20.76
N PRO A 283 -2.82 2.88 -21.39
CA PRO A 283 -2.52 4.23 -21.84
C PRO A 283 -2.37 5.23 -20.67
N VAL A 284 -1.30 5.11 -19.93
CA VAL A 284 -0.95 6.02 -18.82
C VAL A 284 -0.11 7.17 -19.37
N GLY A 285 -0.47 8.39 -19.04
CA GLY A 285 0.30 9.59 -19.28
C GLY A 285 1.41 9.78 -18.26
N LYS A 286 1.15 10.64 -17.28
CA LYS A 286 2.06 10.89 -16.15
C LYS A 286 1.67 10.10 -14.91
N LEU A 287 2.67 9.77 -14.13
CA LEU A 287 2.57 9.25 -12.78
C LEU A 287 3.09 10.33 -11.82
N LEU A 288 2.18 11.03 -11.18
CA LEU A 288 2.49 12.14 -10.29
C LEU A 288 2.73 11.60 -8.88
N CYS A 289 3.98 11.59 -8.45
CA CYS A 289 4.37 11.19 -7.11
C CYS A 289 4.05 12.34 -6.14
N ALA A 290 3.02 12.16 -5.33
CA ALA A 290 2.58 13.15 -4.36
C ALA A 290 3.11 12.81 -2.96
N SER A 291 4.01 13.64 -2.44
CA SER A 291 4.56 13.55 -1.09
C SER A 291 3.83 14.51 -0.13
N ASN A 292 3.93 14.24 1.17
CA ASN A 292 3.66 15.24 2.20
C ASN A 292 4.95 16.00 2.56
N SER A 293 5.00 16.65 3.71
CA SER A 293 6.19 17.39 4.17
C SER A 293 7.45 16.54 4.32
N ASN A 294 7.32 15.20 4.39
CA ASN A 294 8.44 14.26 4.27
C ASN A 294 8.74 14.00 2.78
N ASN A 295 9.19 15.01 2.07
CA ASN A 295 9.25 15.11 0.61
C ASN A 295 10.49 14.50 -0.04
N VAL A 296 11.12 13.50 0.58
CA VAL A 296 12.35 12.86 0.07
C VAL A 296 12.20 12.32 -1.36
N LEU A 297 11.03 11.79 -1.72
CA LEU A 297 10.74 11.30 -3.06
C LEU A 297 10.61 12.44 -4.07
N THR A 298 10.02 13.55 -3.68
CA THR A 298 9.91 14.74 -4.55
C THR A 298 11.29 15.29 -4.88
N ASP A 299 12.15 15.43 -3.87
CA ASP A 299 13.54 15.89 -4.08
C ASP A 299 14.31 14.90 -4.95
N PHE A 300 14.19 13.59 -4.69
CA PHE A 300 14.85 12.58 -5.49
C PHE A 300 14.44 12.63 -6.97
N LEU A 301 13.13 12.64 -7.26
CA LEU A 301 12.63 12.64 -8.64
C LEU A 301 12.90 13.96 -9.37
N ARG A 302 13.19 15.04 -8.65
CA ARG A 302 13.58 16.36 -9.24
C ARG A 302 15.08 16.51 -9.41
N THR A 303 15.89 15.93 -8.53
CA THR A 303 17.34 16.21 -8.48
C THR A 303 18.22 15.00 -8.77
N GLY A 304 17.67 13.77 -8.72
CA GLY A 304 18.44 12.53 -8.79
C GLY A 304 19.19 12.18 -7.49
N VAL A 305 19.03 12.99 -6.44
CA VAL A 305 19.67 12.77 -5.13
C VAL A 305 18.65 12.30 -4.12
N TYR A 306 18.83 11.10 -3.58
CA TYR A 306 18.06 10.59 -2.46
C TYR A 306 18.82 10.84 -1.16
N ASP A 307 18.26 11.63 -0.24
CA ASP A 307 18.88 11.96 1.04
C ASP A 307 17.86 11.82 2.18
N LYS A 308 18.07 10.80 3.06
CA LYS A 308 17.24 10.58 4.24
C LYS A 308 17.74 11.33 5.49
N ASN A 309 18.88 12.04 5.40
CA ASN A 309 19.48 12.78 6.52
C ASN A 309 18.75 14.11 6.73
N ARG A 310 17.51 14.03 7.13
CA ARG A 310 16.60 15.14 7.39
C ARG A 310 15.68 14.82 8.57
N PRO A 311 15.09 15.84 9.22
CA PRO A 311 14.11 15.60 10.27
C PRO A 311 12.93 14.76 9.78
N PHE A 312 12.47 13.82 10.59
CA PHE A 312 11.20 13.12 10.38
C PHE A 312 10.07 14.00 10.93
N LEU A 313 9.09 14.29 10.09
CA LEU A 313 7.94 15.09 10.43
C LEU A 313 6.70 14.22 10.61
N ARG A 314 5.98 14.40 11.71
CA ARG A 314 4.65 13.81 11.88
C ARG A 314 3.63 14.72 11.22
N THR A 315 2.86 14.16 10.28
CA THR A 315 1.91 14.93 9.48
C THR A 315 0.48 14.41 9.68
N MET A 316 -0.51 15.16 9.15
CA MET A 316 -1.90 14.71 9.10
C MET A 316 -2.13 13.56 8.13
N SER A 317 -1.13 13.22 7.28
CA SER A 317 -1.16 12.08 6.35
C SER A 317 -0.15 10.98 6.74
N PRO A 318 -0.29 10.34 7.92
CA PRO A 318 0.76 9.54 8.56
C PRO A 318 1.17 8.30 7.77
N SER A 319 0.34 7.78 6.87
CA SER A 319 0.70 6.64 6.02
C SER A 319 1.78 6.96 4.98
N LYS A 320 2.11 8.24 4.80
CA LYS A 320 3.16 8.74 3.89
C LYS A 320 4.35 9.35 4.65
N ASP A 321 4.34 9.31 5.98
CA ASP A 321 5.47 9.74 6.80
C ASP A 321 6.60 8.72 6.69
N ILE A 322 7.50 8.94 5.74
CA ILE A 322 8.65 8.07 5.48
C ILE A 322 9.90 8.89 5.13
N LEU A 323 11.06 8.37 5.50
CA LEU A 323 12.36 8.83 5.02
C LEU A 323 13.05 7.80 4.13
N VAL A 324 12.59 6.54 4.13
CA VAL A 324 13.09 5.48 3.26
C VAL A 324 11.91 4.85 2.52
N SER A 325 11.90 4.98 1.21
CA SER A 325 10.86 4.46 0.33
C SER A 325 11.28 3.11 -0.25
N SER A 326 10.70 2.03 0.26
CA SER A 326 11.20 0.68 0.04
C SER A 326 11.10 0.19 -1.41
N ASN A 327 9.99 0.46 -2.12
CA ASN A 327 9.82 -0.05 -3.49
C ASN A 327 10.49 0.81 -4.57
N LEU A 328 11.04 1.96 -4.20
CA LEU A 328 11.83 2.76 -5.15
C LEU A 328 13.02 1.96 -5.71
N GLU A 329 13.57 1.04 -4.91
CA GLU A 329 14.63 0.11 -5.35
C GLU A 329 14.21 -0.68 -6.61
N ARG A 330 12.93 -1.08 -6.72
CA ARG A 330 12.41 -1.75 -7.93
C ARG A 330 12.43 -0.84 -9.15
N LEU A 331 11.99 0.42 -9.00
CA LEU A 331 12.03 1.38 -10.10
C LEU A 331 13.48 1.63 -10.56
N LEU A 332 14.39 1.80 -9.61
CA LEU A 332 15.82 2.00 -9.91
C LEU A 332 16.39 0.82 -10.70
N TYR A 333 16.07 -0.41 -10.30
CA TYR A 333 16.49 -1.61 -11.02
C TYR A 333 15.89 -1.67 -12.44
N LEU A 334 14.58 -1.43 -12.57
CA LEU A 334 13.89 -1.45 -13.87
C LEU A 334 14.42 -0.39 -14.84
N ALA A 335 14.88 0.75 -14.32
CA ALA A 335 15.46 1.83 -15.11
C ALA A 335 16.95 1.61 -15.43
N ALA A 336 17.75 1.17 -14.45
CA ALA A 336 19.18 0.98 -14.63
C ALA A 336 19.55 -0.35 -15.28
N GLN A 337 18.72 -1.40 -15.14
CA GLN A 337 18.98 -2.79 -15.55
C GLN A 337 20.34 -3.32 -15.02
N ASP A 338 20.79 -2.83 -13.85
CA ASP A 338 22.08 -3.12 -13.25
C ASP A 338 21.92 -3.35 -11.74
N GLY A 339 21.94 -4.62 -11.32
CA GLY A 339 21.78 -5.02 -9.93
C GLY A 339 22.97 -4.65 -9.04
N GLU A 340 24.18 -4.55 -9.60
CA GLU A 340 25.35 -4.14 -8.83
C GLU A 340 25.27 -2.66 -8.47
N ARG A 341 24.91 -1.82 -9.42
CA ARG A 341 24.68 -0.39 -9.22
C ARG A 341 23.56 -0.13 -8.20
N VAL A 342 22.46 -0.88 -8.26
CA VAL A 342 21.39 -0.82 -7.24
C VAL A 342 21.92 -1.23 -5.87
N SER A 343 22.74 -2.28 -5.78
CA SER A 343 23.38 -2.70 -4.53
C SER A 343 24.27 -1.60 -3.93
N GLU A 344 24.98 -0.85 -4.77
CA GLU A 344 25.81 0.28 -4.35
C GLU A 344 24.94 1.40 -3.77
N TRP A 345 23.88 1.82 -4.45
CA TRP A 345 22.96 2.83 -3.94
C TRP A 345 22.33 2.43 -2.62
N MET A 346 21.90 1.16 -2.48
CA MET A 346 21.31 0.68 -1.23
C MET A 346 22.32 0.57 -0.08
N ARG A 347 23.59 0.29 -0.38
CA ARG A 347 24.67 0.35 0.62
C ARG A 347 24.96 1.79 1.06
N ALA A 348 25.05 2.74 0.13
CA ALA A 348 25.23 4.15 0.41
C ALA A 348 24.06 4.71 1.25
N LEU A 349 22.79 4.38 0.88
CA LEU A 349 21.62 4.77 1.65
C LEU A 349 21.68 4.24 3.10
N ARG A 350 22.19 3.03 3.31
CA ARG A 350 22.30 2.43 4.65
C ARG A 350 23.43 3.07 5.46
N GLY A 351 24.59 3.26 4.87
CA GLY A 351 25.81 3.75 5.54
C GLY A 351 25.87 5.27 5.65
N GLU A 352 25.63 5.99 4.54
CA GLU A 352 25.78 7.44 4.44
C GLU A 352 24.43 8.17 4.53
N GLY A 353 23.33 7.47 4.40
CA GLY A 353 21.97 8.04 4.39
C GLY A 353 21.58 8.67 3.04
N LYS A 354 22.42 8.61 2.03
CA LYS A 354 22.16 9.25 0.72
C LYS A 354 22.83 8.52 -0.44
N TYR A 355 22.30 8.74 -1.64
CA TYR A 355 22.93 8.35 -2.93
C TYR A 355 22.46 9.28 -4.05
N ALA A 356 23.16 9.25 -5.19
CA ALA A 356 22.78 9.96 -6.41
C ALA A 356 22.77 8.99 -7.60
N VAL A 357 21.77 9.14 -8.49
CA VAL A 357 21.61 8.23 -9.65
C VAL A 357 22.22 8.77 -10.94
N GLY A 358 22.56 10.05 -11.00
CA GLY A 358 23.08 10.72 -12.18
C GLY A 358 21.99 11.23 -13.12
N GLU A 359 22.36 12.18 -13.98
CA GLU A 359 21.41 12.89 -14.87
C GLU A 359 20.74 11.99 -15.91
N GLU A 360 21.45 10.99 -16.42
CA GLU A 360 20.92 10.08 -17.45
C GLU A 360 19.72 9.29 -16.92
N LEU A 361 19.88 8.69 -15.72
CA LEU A 361 18.77 7.94 -15.09
C LEU A 361 17.63 8.86 -14.69
N LEU A 362 17.94 10.07 -14.20
CA LEU A 362 16.92 11.05 -13.85
C LEU A 362 16.08 11.44 -15.08
N ARG A 363 16.72 11.68 -16.24
CA ARG A 363 16.03 11.94 -17.49
C ARG A 363 15.16 10.77 -17.93
N LEU A 364 15.68 9.54 -17.83
CA LEU A 364 14.92 8.34 -18.17
C LEU A 364 13.65 8.22 -17.31
N LEU A 365 13.73 8.50 -16.01
CA LEU A 365 12.55 8.47 -15.13
C LEU A 365 11.50 9.53 -15.53
N ALA A 366 11.94 10.71 -15.93
CA ALA A 366 11.05 11.77 -16.44
C ALA A 366 10.39 11.39 -17.78
N ASP A 367 11.15 10.76 -18.70
CA ASP A 367 10.67 10.27 -20.00
C ASP A 367 9.69 9.10 -19.82
N GLU A 368 9.90 8.24 -18.83
CA GLU A 368 8.96 7.21 -18.40
C GLU A 368 7.68 7.78 -17.79
N GLY A 369 7.63 9.09 -17.56
CA GLY A 369 6.43 9.82 -17.18
C GLY A 369 6.31 10.12 -15.69
N PHE A 370 7.34 9.89 -14.88
CA PHE A 370 7.33 10.30 -13.49
C PHE A 370 7.48 11.82 -13.36
N ALA A 371 6.64 12.42 -12.51
CA ALA A 371 6.79 13.79 -12.03
C ALA A 371 6.48 13.82 -10.53
N ALA A 372 7.02 14.76 -9.77
CA ALA A 372 6.89 14.75 -8.33
C ALA A 372 6.61 16.13 -7.74
N PHE A 373 5.70 16.11 -6.77
CA PHE A 373 5.21 17.29 -6.06
C PHE A 373 5.02 16.95 -4.57
N PHE A 374 4.93 17.96 -3.74
CA PHE A 374 4.58 17.77 -2.34
C PHE A 374 3.57 18.82 -1.87
N ALA A 375 2.85 18.49 -0.82
CA ALA A 375 1.96 19.39 -0.11
C ALA A 375 2.44 19.53 1.35
N SER A 376 2.55 20.78 1.81
CA SER A 376 2.73 21.07 3.24
C SER A 376 1.44 20.78 4.02
N GLU A 377 1.49 20.84 5.35
CA GLU A 377 0.29 20.70 6.18
C GLU A 377 -0.75 21.79 5.86
N GLU A 378 -0.30 23.02 5.67
CA GLU A 378 -1.16 24.15 5.30
C GLU A 378 -1.79 23.96 3.92
N GLU A 379 -1.00 23.51 2.95
CA GLU A 379 -1.49 23.22 1.60
C GLU A 379 -2.48 22.07 1.60
N THR A 380 -2.21 21.01 2.37
CA THR A 380 -3.12 19.87 2.53
C THR A 380 -4.46 20.32 3.12
N ALA A 381 -4.45 21.11 4.19
CA ALA A 381 -5.66 21.66 4.80
C ALA A 381 -6.42 22.59 3.84
N ARG A 382 -5.70 23.43 3.07
CA ARG A 382 -6.28 24.29 2.03
C ARG A 382 -7.03 23.46 0.98
N VAL A 383 -6.42 22.37 0.51
CA VAL A 383 -7.02 21.51 -0.52
C VAL A 383 -8.25 20.77 0.02
N ILE A 384 -8.19 20.22 1.24
CA ILE A 384 -9.35 19.59 1.91
C ILE A 384 -10.54 20.57 1.89
N ARG A 385 -10.33 21.78 2.40
CA ARG A 385 -11.38 22.82 2.47
C ARG A 385 -11.89 23.19 1.07
N ALA A 386 -10.99 23.48 0.13
CA ALA A 386 -11.36 23.93 -1.21
C ALA A 386 -12.14 22.86 -2.00
N VAL A 387 -11.80 21.59 -1.84
CA VAL A 387 -12.50 20.48 -2.50
C VAL A 387 -13.88 20.28 -1.87
N TRP A 388 -13.99 20.37 -0.54
CA TRP A 388 -15.27 20.32 0.14
C TRP A 388 -16.20 21.46 -0.30
N GLU A 389 -15.73 22.70 -0.21
CA GLU A 389 -16.53 23.89 -0.56
C GLU A 389 -16.99 23.93 -2.02
N LYS A 390 -16.12 23.52 -2.94
CA LYS A 390 -16.39 23.64 -4.38
C LYS A 390 -17.05 22.41 -5.01
N LYS A 391 -16.81 21.23 -4.43
CA LYS A 391 -17.19 19.94 -5.02
C LYS A 391 -18.06 19.06 -4.10
N GLY A 392 -18.19 19.42 -2.82
CA GLY A 392 -18.91 18.61 -1.83
C GLY A 392 -18.24 17.26 -1.56
N TYR A 393 -16.94 17.13 -1.85
CA TYR A 393 -16.21 15.88 -1.68
C TYR A 393 -15.25 15.96 -0.49
N LEU A 394 -15.35 15.00 0.44
CA LEU A 394 -14.42 14.86 1.56
C LEU A 394 -13.17 14.11 1.09
N ALA A 395 -12.09 14.83 0.86
CA ALA A 395 -10.79 14.24 0.55
C ALA A 395 -10.00 14.05 1.84
N ASP A 396 -9.60 12.81 2.17
CA ASP A 396 -8.69 12.58 3.30
C ASP A 396 -7.33 13.26 3.08
N PRO A 397 -6.51 13.46 4.12
CA PRO A 397 -5.25 14.20 3.99
C PRO A 397 -4.28 13.64 2.95
N HIS A 398 -4.28 12.31 2.74
CA HIS A 398 -3.44 11.71 1.70
C HIS A 398 -3.98 12.03 0.31
N THR A 399 -5.28 11.90 0.11
CA THR A 399 -5.97 12.26 -1.14
C THR A 399 -5.76 13.74 -1.46
N ALA A 400 -5.84 14.61 -0.46
CA ALA A 400 -5.60 16.05 -0.62
C ALA A 400 -4.18 16.34 -1.12
N ALA A 401 -3.16 15.63 -0.63
CA ALA A 401 -1.80 15.75 -1.16
C ALA A 401 -1.73 15.30 -2.64
N GLY A 402 -2.45 14.25 -3.02
CA GLY A 402 -2.57 13.80 -4.41
C GLY A 402 -3.26 14.84 -5.30
N LEU A 403 -4.36 15.43 -4.83
CA LEU A 403 -5.08 16.48 -5.56
C LEU A 403 -4.22 17.75 -5.70
N SER A 404 -3.47 18.13 -4.66
CA SER A 404 -2.50 19.23 -4.72
C SER A 404 -1.42 18.97 -5.79
N ALA A 405 -0.89 17.75 -5.85
CA ALA A 405 0.10 17.39 -6.87
C ALA A 405 -0.46 17.51 -8.30
N ALA A 406 -1.69 17.09 -8.53
CA ALA A 406 -2.38 17.24 -9.81
C ALA A 406 -2.59 18.73 -10.17
N GLU A 407 -2.98 19.57 -9.20
CA GLU A 407 -3.13 21.01 -9.37
C GLU A 407 -1.77 21.68 -9.71
N GLN A 408 -0.71 21.33 -8.98
CA GLN A 408 0.64 21.84 -9.21
C GLN A 408 1.15 21.45 -10.61
N TYR A 409 0.98 20.17 -11.00
CA TYR A 409 1.37 19.70 -12.33
C TYR A 409 0.66 20.46 -13.45
N ARG A 410 -0.66 20.60 -13.37
CA ARG A 410 -1.44 21.37 -14.38
C ARG A 410 -1.00 22.82 -14.48
N ARG A 411 -0.70 23.45 -13.35
CA ARG A 411 -0.20 24.84 -13.32
C ARG A 411 1.20 24.98 -13.92
N GLU A 412 2.11 24.03 -13.66
CA GLU A 412 3.49 24.09 -14.15
C GLU A 412 3.61 23.69 -15.64
N SER A 413 2.87 22.67 -16.06
CA SER A 413 2.94 22.15 -17.44
C SER A 413 2.00 22.83 -18.42
N GLY A 414 0.91 23.44 -17.96
CA GLY A 414 -0.19 23.91 -18.79
C GLY A 414 -1.04 22.78 -19.39
N GLU A 415 -0.75 21.51 -19.08
CA GLU A 415 -1.47 20.36 -19.63
C GLU A 415 -2.72 20.03 -18.80
N VAL A 416 -3.85 19.79 -19.48
CA VAL A 416 -5.11 19.36 -18.86
C VAL A 416 -5.55 18.05 -19.49
N ARG A 417 -4.89 16.97 -19.07
CA ARG A 417 -5.32 15.60 -19.40
C ARG A 417 -6.32 15.07 -18.40
N PRO A 418 -7.11 14.04 -18.76
CA PRO A 418 -7.85 13.27 -17.80
C PRO A 418 -6.91 12.78 -16.69
N THR A 419 -7.23 13.09 -15.45
CA THR A 419 -6.38 12.80 -14.29
C THR A 419 -7.18 12.07 -13.23
N VAL A 420 -6.66 10.97 -12.70
CA VAL A 420 -7.23 10.23 -11.57
C VAL A 420 -6.30 10.40 -10.37
N ALA A 421 -6.79 11.01 -9.32
CA ALA A 421 -6.11 11.04 -8.02
C ALA A 421 -6.54 9.82 -7.19
N LEU A 422 -5.57 9.10 -6.63
CA LEU A 422 -5.87 7.94 -5.80
C LEU A 422 -6.32 8.39 -4.41
N SER A 423 -7.55 8.04 -4.03
CA SER A 423 -8.11 8.28 -2.71
C SER A 423 -7.84 7.08 -1.81
N THR A 424 -6.78 7.18 -0.99
CA THR A 424 -6.15 6.02 -0.36
C THR A 424 -6.69 5.66 1.01
N ALA A 425 -7.56 6.47 1.59
CA ALA A 425 -8.22 6.18 2.86
C ALA A 425 -9.56 6.92 2.99
N SER A 426 -10.45 6.38 3.80
CA SER A 426 -11.66 7.11 4.19
C SER A 426 -11.32 8.33 5.04
N PRO A 427 -11.92 9.50 4.79
CA PRO A 427 -11.72 10.72 5.59
C PRO A 427 -12.09 10.51 7.07
N PHE A 428 -13.01 9.62 7.36
CA PHE A 428 -13.41 9.28 8.73
C PHE A 428 -12.29 8.66 9.58
N LYS A 429 -11.27 8.06 8.99
CA LYS A 429 -10.10 7.58 9.73
C LYS A 429 -9.25 8.71 10.31
N PHE A 430 -9.42 9.91 9.79
CA PHE A 430 -8.67 11.12 10.14
C PHE A 430 -9.62 12.25 10.57
N ALA A 431 -10.73 11.91 11.23
CA ALA A 431 -11.83 12.84 11.53
C ALA A 431 -11.35 14.13 12.23
N ALA A 432 -10.44 14.02 13.20
CA ALA A 432 -9.88 15.19 13.89
C ALA A 432 -9.11 16.13 12.93
N ALA A 433 -8.25 15.56 12.05
CA ALA A 433 -7.53 16.34 11.05
C ALA A 433 -8.47 16.96 10.01
N MET A 434 -9.52 16.24 9.64
CA MET A 434 -10.56 16.72 8.73
C MET A 434 -11.31 17.91 9.31
N LEU A 435 -11.84 17.79 10.54
CA LEU A 435 -12.54 18.86 11.23
C LEU A 435 -11.64 20.10 11.38
N SER A 436 -10.42 19.93 11.86
CA SER A 436 -9.44 21.02 11.96
C SER A 436 -9.20 21.71 10.62
N SER A 437 -9.03 20.95 9.52
CA SER A 437 -8.82 21.49 8.18
C SER A 437 -10.03 22.24 7.66
N LEU A 438 -11.24 21.83 8.03
CA LEU A 438 -12.50 22.45 7.66
C LEU A 438 -12.84 23.68 8.51
N GLY A 439 -12.11 23.90 9.62
CA GLY A 439 -12.31 25.03 10.53
C GLY A 439 -13.36 24.76 11.61
N GLU A 440 -13.64 23.49 11.86
CA GLU A 440 -14.60 23.03 12.85
C GLU A 440 -13.92 22.70 14.20
N ASP A 441 -14.70 22.68 15.26
CA ASP A 441 -14.23 22.24 16.59
C ASP A 441 -13.86 20.76 16.57
N VAL A 442 -12.74 20.42 17.18
CA VAL A 442 -12.21 19.05 17.21
C VAL A 442 -12.45 18.45 18.61
N PRO A 443 -13.35 17.45 18.75
CA PRO A 443 -13.52 16.71 19.99
C PRO A 443 -12.24 15.96 20.40
N GLU A 444 -11.99 15.83 21.72
CA GLU A 444 -10.85 15.06 22.24
C GLU A 444 -11.01 13.55 22.00
N ASP A 445 -12.24 13.05 22.11
CA ASP A 445 -12.57 11.64 21.88
C ASP A 445 -12.66 11.32 20.38
N GLY A 446 -11.97 10.28 19.94
CA GLY A 446 -11.91 9.90 18.54
C GLY A 446 -13.26 9.51 17.93
N PHE A 447 -14.16 8.88 18.71
CA PHE A 447 -15.50 8.54 18.23
C PHE A 447 -16.42 9.76 18.20
N ALA A 448 -16.27 10.69 19.14
CA ALA A 448 -16.99 11.97 19.08
C ALA A 448 -16.54 12.80 17.86
N ALA A 449 -15.27 12.72 17.46
CA ALA A 449 -14.79 13.34 16.22
C ALA A 449 -15.41 12.71 14.97
N LEU A 450 -15.62 11.38 14.95
CA LEU A 450 -16.37 10.72 13.88
C LEU A 450 -17.81 11.25 13.76
N ASP A 451 -18.51 11.39 14.92
CA ASP A 451 -19.90 11.89 14.97
C ASP A 451 -19.96 13.34 14.49
N ALA A 452 -19.02 14.19 14.93
CA ALA A 452 -18.93 15.58 14.51
C ALA A 452 -18.69 15.70 12.99
N LEU A 453 -17.78 14.91 12.43
CA LEU A 453 -17.53 14.91 10.98
C LEU A 453 -18.74 14.40 10.19
N CYS A 454 -19.43 13.37 10.69
CA CYS A 454 -20.66 12.85 10.10
C CYS A 454 -21.75 13.94 10.09
N ALA A 455 -21.96 14.63 11.20
CA ALA A 455 -22.95 15.70 11.32
C ALA A 455 -22.63 16.89 10.40
N PHE A 456 -21.35 17.27 10.30
CA PHE A 456 -20.88 18.34 9.41
C PHE A 456 -21.09 18.01 7.94
N ALA A 457 -20.65 16.82 7.52
CA ALA A 457 -20.63 16.43 6.12
C ALA A 457 -21.98 15.89 5.61
N GLY A 458 -22.86 15.47 6.50
CA GLY A 458 -24.09 14.77 6.12
C GLY A 458 -23.82 13.40 5.46
N THR A 459 -22.62 12.86 5.63
CA THR A 459 -22.19 11.58 5.06
C THR A 459 -22.11 10.55 6.20
N PRO A 460 -22.66 9.35 6.04
CA PRO A 460 -22.66 8.34 7.10
C PRO A 460 -21.23 7.86 7.41
N ILE A 461 -20.99 7.55 8.68
CA ILE A 461 -19.75 6.88 9.09
C ILE A 461 -19.69 5.52 8.41
N PRO A 462 -18.56 5.13 7.78
CA PRO A 462 -18.40 3.80 7.20
C PRO A 462 -18.72 2.70 8.22
N ALA A 463 -19.54 1.73 7.83
CA ALA A 463 -20.02 0.67 8.72
C ALA A 463 -18.88 -0.08 9.47
N PRO A 464 -17.72 -0.36 8.86
CA PRO A 464 -16.60 -0.98 9.58
C PRO A 464 -16.05 -0.12 10.73
N LEU A 465 -16.12 1.21 10.64
CA LEU A 465 -15.66 2.12 11.68
C LEU A 465 -16.71 2.32 12.77
N ASP A 466 -17.97 2.46 12.38
CA ASP A 466 -19.07 2.64 13.35
C ASP A 466 -19.27 1.39 14.21
N ALA A 467 -19.14 0.20 13.62
CA ALA A 467 -19.25 -1.08 14.33
C ALA A 467 -18.21 -1.27 15.46
N LEU A 468 -17.10 -0.51 15.46
CA LEU A 468 -16.08 -0.61 16.51
C LEU A 468 -16.62 -0.26 17.90
N ARG A 469 -17.61 0.61 17.99
CA ARG A 469 -18.23 1.04 19.26
C ARG A 469 -18.85 -0.11 20.04
N ALA A 470 -19.37 -1.10 19.32
CA ALA A 470 -20.07 -2.27 19.92
C ALA A 470 -19.15 -3.49 20.07
N ARG A 471 -17.92 -3.46 19.55
CA ARG A 471 -17.00 -4.60 19.61
C ARG A 471 -16.28 -4.65 20.93
N GLU A 472 -16.17 -5.85 21.51
CA GLU A 472 -15.36 -6.09 22.70
C GLU A 472 -13.86 -6.07 22.38
N GLU A 473 -13.07 -5.42 23.22
CA GLU A 473 -11.62 -5.47 23.14
C GLU A 473 -11.09 -6.86 23.56
N ARG A 474 -10.59 -7.62 22.58
CA ARG A 474 -9.98 -8.94 22.79
C ARG A 474 -8.52 -8.86 23.21
N PHE A 475 -7.79 -7.89 22.70
CA PHE A 475 -6.36 -7.75 22.88
C PHE A 475 -6.03 -6.54 23.74
N LYS A 476 -5.70 -6.80 25.03
CA LYS A 476 -5.39 -5.77 26.04
C LYS A 476 -3.95 -5.85 26.53
N ALA A 477 -3.18 -6.83 26.01
CA ALA A 477 -1.83 -7.08 26.51
C ALA A 477 -0.86 -5.99 26.03
N VAL A 478 -0.07 -5.47 26.95
CA VAL A 478 1.04 -4.57 26.72
C VAL A 478 2.32 -5.26 27.13
N VAL A 479 3.28 -5.37 26.23
CA VAL A 479 4.55 -6.05 26.44
C VAL A 479 5.73 -5.09 26.31
N ASN A 480 6.87 -5.43 26.91
CA ASN A 480 8.12 -4.74 26.62
C ASN A 480 8.74 -5.32 25.33
N LYS A 481 9.67 -4.59 24.72
CA LYS A 481 10.35 -5.01 23.50
C LYS A 481 11.02 -6.38 23.63
N ASP A 482 11.67 -6.66 24.76
CA ASP A 482 12.35 -7.92 25.06
C ASP A 482 11.39 -9.10 25.27
N GLU A 483 10.13 -8.85 25.61
CA GLU A 483 9.09 -9.88 25.77
C GLU A 483 8.42 -10.28 24.43
N MET A 484 8.60 -9.51 23.36
CA MET A 484 7.97 -9.76 22.05
C MET A 484 8.33 -11.15 21.51
N ARG A 485 9.61 -11.52 21.58
CA ARG A 485 10.13 -12.82 21.10
C ARG A 485 9.42 -14.00 21.75
N GLU A 486 9.36 -14.00 23.07
CA GLU A 486 8.76 -15.10 23.83
C GLU A 486 7.24 -15.15 23.64
N SER A 487 6.59 -14.00 23.53
CA SER A 487 5.16 -13.91 23.24
C SER A 487 4.81 -14.55 21.90
N VAL A 488 5.59 -14.26 20.84
CA VAL A 488 5.44 -14.87 19.51
C VAL A 488 5.67 -16.37 19.57
N LYS A 489 6.78 -16.81 20.18
CA LYS A 489 7.13 -18.23 20.31
C LYS A 489 5.99 -19.01 20.98
N ASN A 490 5.57 -18.56 22.16
CA ASN A 490 4.53 -19.23 22.94
C ASN A 490 3.18 -19.31 22.21
N TRP A 491 2.89 -18.33 21.35
CA TRP A 491 1.66 -18.33 20.55
C TRP A 491 1.75 -19.21 19.30
N LEU A 492 2.93 -19.29 18.67
CA LEU A 492 3.11 -20.05 17.42
C LEU A 492 3.28 -21.56 17.66
N VAL A 493 3.92 -21.97 18.79
CA VAL A 493 4.27 -23.36 19.08
C VAL A 493 3.13 -24.10 19.82
N LYS A 494 2.12 -23.37 20.31
CA LYS A 494 0.87 -23.95 20.84
C LYS A 494 -0.03 -24.47 19.74
#